data_d221a996f268400cda42c345ce9ef3f7
#
_entry.id   d221a996f268400cda42c345ce9ef3f7
#
_cell.length_a   1.000
_cell.length_b   1.000
_cell.length_c   1.000
_cell.angle_alpha   90.00
_cell.angle_beta   90.00
_cell.angle_gamma   90.00
#
_symmetry.space_group_name_H-M   'P 1'
#
loop_
_entity.id
_entity.type
_entity.pdbx_description
1 polymer ?
#
loop_
_entity_poly.entity_id
_entity_poly.type
_entity_poly.pdbx_seq_one_letter_code
_entity_poly.pdbx_strand_id
1 'polypeptide(L)'
;MCRLLLAGGIDDGNVYFETTQGRLNMLADIIPFAHSLLRAHIREGDCVMDGTAGNGHDTLLLAQCVGETGHVFAFDIQAAAIEATRARLAEHGLLPHVTLIQDGHQHAAQYISQPLRAAVFNFGYLPHGDKNITTLPETSVAAVQAALDLLDKDGLLIAVVYHGHEAGKAEKAALLDYFAALPARRFSVLRYGHVNRLNAAPFAVAVEKKFALQTMGIGGKPNE
;
A
#
# COMPACT_ATOMS: atom_id res chain seq x y z
N MET A 1 30.38 -2.52 13.85
CA MET A 1 30.94 -2.54 12.49
C MET A 1 30.71 -3.94 11.92
N CYS A 2 29.54 -4.17 11.30
CA CYS A 2 29.16 -5.50 10.81
C CYS A 2 29.67 -5.61 9.36
N ARG A 3 30.72 -6.40 9.13
CA ARG A 3 31.19 -6.75 7.79
C ARG A 3 30.23 -7.76 7.20
N LEU A 4 29.34 -7.30 6.33
CA LEU A 4 28.53 -8.18 5.47
C LEU A 4 29.50 -8.82 4.46
N LEU A 5 29.76 -10.11 4.57
CA LEU A 5 30.40 -10.91 3.53
C LEU A 5 29.29 -11.18 2.49
N LEU A 6 29.34 -10.45 1.38
CA LEU A 6 28.48 -10.69 0.22
C LEU A 6 29.21 -11.66 -0.71
N ALA A 7 28.69 -12.87 -0.86
CA ALA A 7 29.02 -13.74 -1.98
C ALA A 7 27.94 -13.57 -3.05
N GLY A 8 28.32 -13.25 -4.28
CA GLY A 8 27.40 -13.10 -5.39
C GLY A 8 27.60 -14.21 -6.42
N GLY A 9 26.55 -14.63 -7.09
CA GLY A 9 26.56 -15.62 -8.15
C GLY A 9 25.65 -15.22 -9.31
N ILE A 10 25.77 -15.91 -10.44
CA ILE A 10 24.86 -15.81 -11.59
C ILE A 10 24.27 -17.19 -11.79
N ASP A 11 22.93 -17.29 -11.79
CA ASP A 11 22.21 -18.51 -12.11
C ASP A 11 21.05 -18.16 -13.03
N ASP A 12 20.89 -18.88 -14.12
CA ASP A 12 19.88 -18.64 -15.17
C ASP A 12 19.78 -17.17 -15.63
N GLY A 13 20.91 -16.43 -15.64
CA GLY A 13 20.96 -15.03 -16.08
C GLY A 13 20.56 -13.98 -15.02
N ASN A 14 20.27 -14.39 -13.79
CA ASN A 14 19.99 -13.48 -12.69
C ASN A 14 21.20 -13.31 -11.77
N VAL A 15 21.57 -12.08 -11.47
CA VAL A 15 22.58 -11.74 -10.46
C VAL A 15 21.93 -11.76 -9.07
N TYR A 16 22.51 -12.50 -8.13
CA TYR A 16 22.07 -12.52 -6.74
C TYR A 16 23.25 -12.40 -5.79
N PHE A 17 22.95 -11.93 -4.60
CA PHE A 17 23.88 -11.91 -3.47
C PHE A 17 23.38 -12.86 -2.39
N GLU A 18 24.25 -13.75 -1.92
CA GLU A 18 23.95 -14.60 -0.78
C GLU A 18 24.36 -13.90 0.50
N THR A 19 23.43 -13.83 1.44
CA THR A 19 23.73 -13.51 2.83
C THR A 19 23.63 -14.78 3.65
N THR A 20 24.12 -14.77 4.87
CA THR A 20 23.96 -15.88 5.84
C THR A 20 22.49 -16.26 6.12
N GLN A 21 21.52 -15.52 5.55
CA GLN A 21 20.06 -15.74 5.68
C GLN A 21 19.39 -16.18 4.37
N GLY A 22 20.13 -16.47 3.28
CA GLY A 22 19.60 -16.96 2.02
C GLY A 22 19.75 -15.99 0.84
N ARG A 23 19.27 -16.42 -0.32
CA ARG A 23 19.36 -15.71 -1.61
C ARG A 23 18.53 -14.43 -1.58
N LEU A 24 19.15 -13.26 -1.72
CA LEU A 24 18.48 -11.98 -1.90
C LEU A 24 18.36 -11.68 -3.40
N ASN A 25 17.15 -11.67 -3.92
CA ASN A 25 16.90 -11.06 -5.23
C ASN A 25 17.12 -9.55 -5.10
N MET A 26 18.01 -8.99 -5.93
CA MET A 26 18.28 -7.54 -5.96
C MET A 26 17.01 -6.74 -6.29
N LEU A 27 16.16 -7.29 -7.16
CA LEU A 27 14.87 -6.72 -7.49
C LEU A 27 13.77 -7.54 -6.81
N ALA A 28 13.13 -6.95 -5.82
CA ALA A 28 12.05 -7.59 -5.10
C ALA A 28 10.82 -7.81 -5.98
N ASP A 29 10.06 -8.86 -5.72
CA ASP A 29 8.71 -9.01 -6.25
C ASP A 29 7.79 -7.91 -5.71
N ILE A 30 6.63 -7.74 -6.34
CA ILE A 30 5.73 -6.60 -6.09
C ILE A 30 5.30 -6.52 -4.62
N ILE A 31 4.85 -7.63 -4.03
CA ILE A 31 4.41 -7.65 -2.62
C ILE A 31 5.58 -7.43 -1.66
N PRO A 32 6.72 -8.14 -1.75
CA PRO A 32 7.91 -7.82 -0.95
C PRO A 32 8.38 -6.37 -1.08
N PHE A 33 8.31 -5.78 -2.28
CA PHE A 33 8.64 -4.36 -2.48
C PHE A 33 7.66 -3.46 -1.71
N ALA A 34 6.34 -3.65 -1.86
CA ALA A 34 5.31 -2.92 -1.13
C ALA A 34 5.53 -3.02 0.39
N HIS A 35 5.71 -4.24 0.90
CA HIS A 35 5.98 -4.49 2.32
C HIS A 35 7.27 -3.82 2.83
N SER A 36 8.32 -3.77 2.00
CA SER A 36 9.56 -3.09 2.38
C SER A 36 9.37 -1.59 2.58
N LEU A 37 8.58 -0.94 1.72
CA LEU A 37 8.24 0.48 1.86
C LEU A 37 7.38 0.74 3.10
N LEU A 38 6.35 -0.09 3.33
CA LEU A 38 5.49 0.03 4.52
C LEU A 38 6.30 -0.13 5.81
N ARG A 39 7.15 -1.17 5.93
CA ARG A 39 8.01 -1.39 7.10
C ARG A 39 9.02 -0.26 7.33
N ALA A 40 9.55 0.33 6.28
CA ALA A 40 10.50 1.45 6.38
C ALA A 40 9.82 2.76 6.81
N HIS A 41 8.52 2.89 6.53
CA HIS A 41 7.79 4.14 6.72
C HIS A 41 6.95 4.17 8.00
N ILE A 42 6.27 3.08 8.33
CA ILE A 42 5.38 2.96 9.50
C ILE A 42 6.21 2.79 10.78
N ARG A 43 5.75 3.44 11.85
CA ARG A 43 6.35 3.40 13.18
C ARG A 43 5.32 2.97 14.21
N GLU A 44 5.79 2.53 15.35
CA GLU A 44 4.93 2.27 16.51
C GLU A 44 4.13 3.52 16.88
N GLY A 45 2.85 3.35 17.18
CA GLY A 45 1.90 4.41 17.48
C GLY A 45 1.20 5.03 16.26
N ASP A 46 1.61 4.69 15.04
CA ASP A 46 0.98 5.22 13.84
C ASP A 46 -0.44 4.67 13.64
N CYS A 47 -1.26 5.45 12.94
CA CYS A 47 -2.55 5.02 12.41
C CYS A 47 -2.43 4.71 10.92
N VAL A 48 -2.91 3.56 10.50
CA VAL A 48 -2.78 3.09 9.12
C VAL A 48 -4.07 2.42 8.61
N MET A 49 -4.18 2.27 7.29
CA MET A 49 -5.34 1.66 6.64
C MET A 49 -4.93 0.52 5.72
N ASP A 50 -5.65 -0.60 5.82
CA ASP A 50 -5.73 -1.65 4.79
C ASP A 50 -7.09 -1.54 4.11
N GLY A 51 -7.11 -1.11 2.86
CA GLY A 51 -8.36 -0.93 2.10
C GLY A 51 -8.91 -2.22 1.49
N THR A 52 -8.20 -3.35 1.61
CA THR A 52 -8.53 -4.63 0.98
C THR A 52 -8.03 -5.79 1.84
N ALA A 53 -8.63 -5.94 3.02
CA ALA A 53 -8.14 -6.85 4.06
C ALA A 53 -7.94 -8.30 3.59
N GLY A 54 -8.88 -8.82 2.78
CA GLY A 54 -8.78 -10.13 2.17
C GLY A 54 -8.53 -11.24 3.20
N ASN A 55 -7.42 -11.95 3.02
CA ASN A 55 -6.99 -13.00 3.95
C ASN A 55 -6.14 -12.46 5.14
N GLY A 56 -6.04 -11.14 5.31
CA GLY A 56 -5.42 -10.49 6.46
C GLY A 56 -3.89 -10.47 6.46
N HIS A 57 -3.23 -10.71 5.33
CA HIS A 57 -1.76 -10.71 5.29
C HIS A 57 -1.18 -9.30 5.45
N ASP A 58 -1.71 -8.32 4.73
CA ASP A 58 -1.27 -6.94 4.83
C ASP A 58 -1.75 -6.31 6.15
N THR A 59 -2.98 -6.62 6.58
CA THR A 59 -3.49 -6.18 7.89
C THR A 59 -2.59 -6.66 9.03
N LEU A 60 -2.14 -7.93 9.02
CA LEU A 60 -1.22 -8.48 10.01
C LEU A 60 0.13 -7.75 10.00
N LEU A 61 0.70 -7.52 8.81
CA LEU A 61 1.93 -6.75 8.65
C LEU A 61 1.80 -5.35 9.25
N LEU A 62 0.71 -4.64 8.92
CA LEU A 62 0.44 -3.30 9.41
C LEU A 62 0.31 -3.28 10.94
N ALA A 63 -0.45 -4.23 11.51
CA ALA A 63 -0.62 -4.35 12.95
C ALA A 63 0.71 -4.61 13.67
N GLN A 64 1.60 -5.42 13.09
CA GLN A 64 2.96 -5.62 13.59
C GLN A 64 3.81 -4.35 13.54
N CYS A 65 3.64 -3.52 12.51
CA CYS A 65 4.41 -2.28 12.35
C CYS A 65 3.96 -1.18 13.32
N VAL A 66 2.64 -1.04 13.54
CA VAL A 66 2.10 0.02 14.40
C VAL A 66 2.22 -0.32 15.89
N GLY A 67 2.44 -1.59 16.25
CA GLY A 67 2.63 -2.04 17.63
C GLY A 67 1.40 -1.84 18.52
N GLU A 68 1.60 -1.88 19.84
CA GLU A 68 0.52 -1.84 20.84
C GLU A 68 -0.14 -0.47 20.97
N THR A 69 0.53 0.60 20.58
CA THR A 69 0.05 1.98 20.73
C THR A 69 -0.54 2.55 19.45
N GLY A 70 -0.37 1.86 18.31
CA GLY A 70 -0.92 2.25 17.02
C GLY A 70 -2.24 1.58 16.68
N HIS A 71 -2.77 1.87 15.49
CA HIS A 71 -4.07 1.34 15.07
C HIS A 71 -4.15 1.09 13.57
N VAL A 72 -4.85 0.00 13.19
CA VAL A 72 -5.14 -0.37 11.81
C VAL A 72 -6.65 -0.33 11.56
N PHE A 73 -7.08 0.36 10.50
CA PHE A 73 -8.42 0.24 9.95
C PHE A 73 -8.37 -0.66 8.73
N ALA A 74 -9.07 -1.81 8.78
CA ALA A 74 -9.04 -2.81 7.72
C ALA A 74 -10.43 -3.02 7.12
N PHE A 75 -10.55 -2.80 5.81
CA PHE A 75 -11.80 -2.83 5.06
C PHE A 75 -11.87 -4.04 4.15
N ASP A 76 -13.03 -4.66 4.09
CA ASP A 76 -13.42 -5.58 3.03
C ASP A 76 -14.94 -5.64 2.94
N ILE A 77 -15.49 -5.78 1.73
CA ILE A 77 -16.94 -5.94 1.52
C ILE A 77 -17.42 -7.36 1.82
N GLN A 78 -16.50 -8.33 1.79
CA GLN A 78 -16.82 -9.75 1.97
C GLN A 78 -16.70 -10.15 3.44
N ALA A 79 -17.80 -10.65 4.03
CA ALA A 79 -17.79 -11.16 5.39
C ALA A 79 -16.75 -12.26 5.61
N ALA A 80 -16.54 -13.14 4.61
CA ALA A 80 -15.55 -14.19 4.68
C ALA A 80 -14.11 -13.65 4.80
N ALA A 81 -13.81 -12.55 4.13
CA ALA A 81 -12.50 -11.87 4.24
C ALA A 81 -12.31 -11.26 5.64
N ILE A 82 -13.33 -10.61 6.16
CA ILE A 82 -13.31 -10.05 7.52
C ILE A 82 -13.07 -11.16 8.56
N GLU A 83 -13.74 -12.31 8.45
CA GLU A 83 -13.54 -13.43 9.38
C GLU A 83 -12.16 -14.09 9.23
N ALA A 84 -11.66 -14.24 8.00
CA ALA A 84 -10.30 -14.76 7.77
C ALA A 84 -9.24 -13.84 8.38
N THR A 85 -9.39 -12.53 8.20
CA THR A 85 -8.51 -11.52 8.79
C THR A 85 -8.60 -11.53 10.32
N ARG A 86 -9.82 -11.64 10.89
CA ARG A 86 -10.05 -11.75 12.33
C ARG A 86 -9.31 -12.94 12.93
N ALA A 87 -9.49 -14.13 12.31
CA ALA A 87 -8.83 -15.35 12.77
C ALA A 87 -7.30 -15.21 12.76
N ARG A 88 -6.76 -14.70 11.66
CA ARG A 88 -5.31 -14.46 11.53
C ARG A 88 -4.76 -13.52 12.59
N LEU A 89 -5.44 -12.41 12.86
CA LEU A 89 -5.04 -11.44 13.88
C LEU A 89 -5.12 -12.03 15.30
N ALA A 90 -6.17 -12.83 15.57
CA ALA A 90 -6.35 -13.50 16.86
C ALA A 90 -5.22 -14.50 17.14
N GLU A 91 -4.80 -15.29 16.16
CA GLU A 91 -3.65 -16.21 16.28
C GLU A 91 -2.35 -15.51 16.68
N HIS A 92 -2.21 -14.22 16.34
CA HIS A 92 -1.02 -13.41 16.65
C HIS A 92 -1.22 -12.45 17.81
N GLY A 93 -2.40 -12.44 18.46
CA GLY A 93 -2.70 -11.55 19.59
C GLY A 93 -2.86 -10.07 19.20
N LEU A 94 -3.03 -9.75 17.89
CA LEU A 94 -3.04 -8.38 17.38
C LEU A 94 -4.43 -7.82 17.10
N LEU A 95 -5.48 -8.61 17.34
CA LEU A 95 -6.87 -8.18 17.07
C LEU A 95 -7.27 -6.89 17.83
N PRO A 96 -6.82 -6.63 19.08
CA PRO A 96 -7.16 -5.41 19.81
C PRO A 96 -6.71 -4.10 19.13
N HIS A 97 -5.69 -4.17 18.26
CA HIS A 97 -5.12 -3.00 17.57
C HIS A 97 -5.70 -2.78 16.18
N VAL A 98 -6.75 -3.53 15.81
CA VAL A 98 -7.34 -3.48 14.47
C VAL A 98 -8.85 -3.32 14.55
N THR A 99 -9.38 -2.33 13.82
CA THR A 99 -10.81 -2.21 13.54
C THR A 99 -11.11 -2.85 12.20
N LEU A 100 -11.84 -3.98 12.22
CA LEU A 100 -12.31 -4.66 11.02
C LEU A 100 -13.66 -4.08 10.58
N ILE A 101 -13.74 -3.61 9.34
CA ILE A 101 -14.90 -2.90 8.80
C ILE A 101 -15.40 -3.64 7.56
N GLN A 102 -16.61 -4.20 7.67
CA GLN A 102 -17.27 -4.82 6.53
C GLN A 102 -18.03 -3.76 5.73
N ASP A 103 -17.28 -2.98 4.93
CA ASP A 103 -17.80 -1.94 4.05
C ASP A 103 -16.81 -1.69 2.90
N GLY A 104 -17.26 -0.94 1.89
CA GLY A 104 -16.43 -0.52 0.78
C GLY A 104 -15.36 0.49 1.22
N HIS A 105 -14.16 0.28 0.77
CA HIS A 105 -12.98 1.11 1.09
C HIS A 105 -13.15 2.59 0.68
N GLN A 106 -14.04 2.90 -0.28
CA GLN A 106 -14.36 4.28 -0.67
C GLN A 106 -15.07 5.08 0.44
N HIS A 107 -15.59 4.41 1.46
CA HIS A 107 -16.26 5.03 2.60
C HIS A 107 -15.31 5.30 3.79
N ALA A 108 -14.00 5.12 3.61
CA ALA A 108 -13.01 5.23 4.69
C ALA A 108 -13.14 6.50 5.54
N ALA A 109 -13.46 7.64 4.93
CA ALA A 109 -13.65 8.91 5.63
C ALA A 109 -14.84 8.93 6.62
N GLN A 110 -15.75 7.94 6.57
CA GLN A 110 -16.86 7.82 7.54
C GLN A 110 -16.40 7.13 8.83
N TYR A 111 -15.31 6.38 8.79
CA TYR A 111 -14.80 5.57 9.90
C TYR A 111 -13.51 6.13 10.51
N ILE A 112 -12.72 6.85 9.70
CA ILE A 112 -11.40 7.33 10.08
C ILE A 112 -11.43 8.86 10.20
N SER A 113 -11.20 9.36 11.41
CA SER A 113 -11.16 10.80 11.70
C SER A 113 -9.75 11.34 11.98
N GLN A 114 -8.78 10.44 12.20
CA GLN A 114 -7.39 10.78 12.44
C GLN A 114 -6.53 10.68 11.19
N PRO A 115 -5.42 11.43 11.10
CA PRO A 115 -4.50 11.32 9.97
C PRO A 115 -3.89 9.93 9.86
N LEU A 116 -3.73 9.44 8.63
CA LEU A 116 -3.10 8.16 8.34
C LEU A 116 -1.62 8.33 8.00
N ARG A 117 -0.77 7.50 8.61
CA ARG A 117 0.64 7.40 8.22
C ARG A 117 0.80 6.63 6.91
N ALA A 118 0.02 5.58 6.73
CA ALA A 118 0.05 4.80 5.50
C ALA A 118 -1.32 4.21 5.16
N ALA A 119 -1.55 3.95 3.87
CA ALA A 119 -2.66 3.16 3.35
C ALA A 119 -2.16 2.14 2.33
N VAL A 120 -2.71 0.93 2.34
CA VAL A 120 -2.41 -0.11 1.36
C VAL A 120 -3.68 -0.64 0.71
N PHE A 121 -3.59 -0.97 -0.58
CA PHE A 121 -4.65 -1.57 -1.37
C PHE A 121 -4.09 -2.66 -2.27
N ASN A 122 -4.84 -3.76 -2.41
CA ASN A 122 -4.62 -4.79 -3.44
C ASN A 122 -5.86 -4.83 -4.32
N PHE A 123 -5.85 -4.08 -5.42
CA PHE A 123 -6.96 -4.01 -6.35
C PHE A 123 -7.04 -5.25 -7.24
N GLY A 124 -8.18 -5.91 -7.22
CA GLY A 124 -8.46 -7.15 -7.90
C GLY A 124 -9.52 -7.97 -7.19
N TYR A 125 -9.42 -9.28 -7.25
CA TYR A 125 -10.31 -10.21 -6.57
C TYR A 125 -9.61 -10.94 -5.42
N LEU A 126 -10.37 -11.40 -4.44
CA LEU A 126 -9.86 -12.18 -3.32
C LEU A 126 -9.28 -13.52 -3.82
N PRO A 127 -7.99 -13.83 -3.58
CA PRO A 127 -7.42 -15.13 -3.92
C PRO A 127 -8.24 -16.27 -3.29
N HIS A 128 -8.61 -17.26 -4.11
CA HIS A 128 -9.49 -18.39 -3.74
C HIS A 128 -10.93 -18.01 -3.38
N GLY A 129 -11.33 -16.74 -3.53
CA GLY A 129 -12.70 -16.27 -3.38
C GLY A 129 -13.52 -16.35 -4.67
N ASP A 130 -14.73 -15.78 -4.63
CA ASP A 130 -15.56 -15.61 -5.83
C ASP A 130 -14.95 -14.55 -6.76
N LYS A 131 -14.50 -14.98 -7.94
CA LYS A 131 -13.89 -14.09 -8.94
C LYS A 131 -14.86 -13.08 -9.55
N ASN A 132 -16.17 -13.24 -9.34
CA ASN A 132 -17.17 -12.25 -9.74
C ASN A 132 -17.20 -11.04 -8.79
N ILE A 133 -16.65 -11.19 -7.58
CA ILE A 133 -16.49 -10.11 -6.61
C ILE A 133 -15.07 -9.55 -6.78
N THR A 134 -14.95 -8.45 -7.49
CA THR A 134 -13.69 -7.74 -7.74
C THR A 134 -13.86 -6.25 -7.45
N THR A 135 -12.77 -5.55 -7.22
CA THR A 135 -12.78 -4.09 -7.14
C THR A 135 -13.18 -3.47 -8.48
N LEU A 136 -13.79 -2.30 -8.44
CA LEU A 136 -14.32 -1.60 -9.63
C LEU A 136 -13.61 -0.26 -9.80
N PRO A 137 -13.44 0.22 -11.06
CA PRO A 137 -12.72 1.47 -11.36
C PRO A 137 -13.18 2.66 -10.51
N GLU A 138 -14.49 2.85 -10.40
CA GLU A 138 -15.09 4.01 -9.71
C GLU A 138 -14.85 3.95 -8.19
N THR A 139 -15.06 2.79 -7.58
CA THR A 139 -14.86 2.59 -6.14
C THR A 139 -13.39 2.62 -5.77
N SER A 140 -12.51 2.09 -6.62
CA SER A 140 -11.06 2.07 -6.40
C SER A 140 -10.45 3.47 -6.50
N VAL A 141 -10.84 4.27 -7.48
CA VAL A 141 -10.42 5.67 -7.59
C VAL A 141 -10.94 6.49 -6.41
N ALA A 142 -12.21 6.32 -6.03
CA ALA A 142 -12.79 7.00 -4.87
C ALA A 142 -12.09 6.63 -3.55
N ALA A 143 -11.71 5.35 -3.39
CA ALA A 143 -10.97 4.88 -2.22
C ALA A 143 -9.56 5.46 -2.14
N VAL A 144 -8.83 5.48 -3.26
CA VAL A 144 -7.52 6.12 -3.34
C VAL A 144 -7.62 7.60 -2.99
N GLN A 145 -8.63 8.30 -3.53
CA GLN A 145 -8.85 9.71 -3.21
C GLN A 145 -9.12 9.91 -1.72
N ALA A 146 -10.05 9.15 -1.13
CA ALA A 146 -10.36 9.23 0.29
C ALA A 146 -9.12 8.96 1.16
N ALA A 147 -8.32 7.95 0.82
CA ALA A 147 -7.09 7.64 1.55
C ALA A 147 -6.05 8.78 1.41
N LEU A 148 -5.84 9.33 0.22
CA LEU A 148 -4.92 10.47 0.01
C LEU A 148 -5.34 11.72 0.79
N ASP A 149 -6.64 11.95 0.94
CA ASP A 149 -7.15 13.06 1.74
C ASP A 149 -6.88 12.82 3.23
N LEU A 150 -7.06 11.59 3.71
CA LEU A 150 -6.79 11.17 5.09
C LEU A 150 -5.30 11.06 5.43
N LEU A 151 -4.41 10.86 4.44
CA LEU A 151 -2.98 10.78 4.71
C LEU A 151 -2.47 12.03 5.42
N ASP A 152 -1.65 11.82 6.44
CA ASP A 152 -0.86 12.87 7.06
C ASP A 152 0.20 13.40 6.07
N LYS A 153 0.85 14.47 6.47
CA LYS A 153 2.07 14.96 5.87
C LYS A 153 3.12 13.84 5.86
N ASP A 154 3.80 13.70 4.73
CA ASP A 154 4.77 12.63 4.46
C ASP A 154 4.15 11.22 4.52
N GLY A 155 2.81 11.10 4.51
CA GLY A 155 2.11 9.82 4.48
C GLY A 155 2.28 9.07 3.16
N LEU A 156 2.21 7.75 3.21
CA LEU A 156 2.47 6.84 2.09
C LEU A 156 1.21 6.03 1.73
N LEU A 157 0.82 6.05 0.45
CA LEU A 157 -0.17 5.12 -0.09
C LEU A 157 0.52 4.12 -1.02
N ILE A 158 0.22 2.84 -0.87
CA ILE A 158 0.65 1.77 -1.76
C ILE A 158 -0.59 1.12 -2.39
N ALA A 159 -0.63 1.07 -3.72
CA ALA A 159 -1.66 0.38 -4.47
C ALA A 159 -1.01 -0.72 -5.33
N VAL A 160 -1.33 -1.97 -5.06
CA VAL A 160 -0.97 -3.11 -5.92
C VAL A 160 -2.14 -3.39 -6.85
N VAL A 161 -1.88 -3.42 -8.16
CA VAL A 161 -2.91 -3.53 -9.19
C VAL A 161 -2.78 -4.86 -9.93
N TYR A 162 -3.79 -5.73 -9.76
CA TYR A 162 -3.91 -7.01 -10.45
C TYR A 162 -4.84 -6.85 -11.66
N HIS A 163 -4.30 -6.93 -12.88
CA HIS A 163 -5.02 -6.59 -14.11
C HIS A 163 -5.05 -7.73 -15.13
N GLY A 164 -4.92 -8.97 -14.69
CA GLY A 164 -4.92 -10.16 -15.55
C GLY A 164 -6.31 -10.58 -16.09
N HIS A 165 -7.37 -9.84 -15.77
CA HIS A 165 -8.75 -10.11 -16.19
C HIS A 165 -9.39 -8.84 -16.78
N GLU A 166 -10.51 -8.98 -17.48
CA GLU A 166 -11.09 -7.86 -18.27
C GLU A 166 -11.47 -6.66 -17.39
N ALA A 167 -12.17 -6.90 -16.28
CA ALA A 167 -12.51 -5.82 -15.32
C ALA A 167 -11.24 -5.12 -14.76
N GLY A 168 -10.17 -5.87 -14.50
CA GLY A 168 -8.90 -5.32 -14.03
C GLY A 168 -8.19 -4.44 -15.06
N LYS A 169 -8.46 -4.59 -16.36
CA LYS A 169 -7.89 -3.69 -17.38
C LYS A 169 -8.49 -2.29 -17.29
N ALA A 170 -9.81 -2.19 -17.12
CA ALA A 170 -10.50 -0.92 -16.96
C ALA A 170 -10.10 -0.23 -15.66
N GLU A 171 -10.05 -0.97 -14.56
CA GLU A 171 -9.59 -0.49 -13.25
C GLU A 171 -8.15 0.04 -13.30
N LYS A 172 -7.24 -0.72 -13.93
CA LYS A 172 -5.86 -0.29 -14.16
C LYS A 172 -5.79 1.04 -14.91
N ALA A 173 -6.58 1.20 -15.98
CA ALA A 173 -6.57 2.43 -16.77
C ALA A 173 -7.03 3.62 -15.91
N ALA A 174 -8.17 3.49 -15.21
CA ALA A 174 -8.72 4.53 -14.36
C ALA A 174 -7.75 4.92 -13.22
N LEU A 175 -7.14 3.93 -12.56
CA LEU A 175 -6.15 4.19 -11.50
C LEU A 175 -4.91 4.90 -12.03
N LEU A 176 -4.35 4.46 -13.17
CA LEU A 176 -3.16 5.09 -13.73
C LEU A 176 -3.42 6.52 -14.19
N ASP A 177 -4.58 6.78 -14.80
CA ASP A 177 -4.99 8.13 -15.20
C ASP A 177 -5.15 9.04 -13.97
N TYR A 178 -5.78 8.53 -12.91
CA TYR A 178 -5.92 9.26 -11.65
C TYR A 178 -4.55 9.59 -11.01
N PHE A 179 -3.67 8.59 -10.89
CA PHE A 179 -2.34 8.80 -10.32
C PHE A 179 -1.48 9.77 -11.15
N ALA A 180 -1.57 9.71 -12.48
CA ALA A 180 -0.84 10.61 -13.37
C ALA A 180 -1.34 12.06 -13.27
N ALA A 181 -2.61 12.28 -12.93
CA ALA A 181 -3.20 13.60 -12.75
C ALA A 181 -2.89 14.24 -11.38
N LEU A 182 -2.31 13.50 -10.43
CA LEU A 182 -1.99 14.04 -9.10
C LEU A 182 -0.97 15.18 -9.19
N PRO A 183 -1.21 16.31 -8.50
CA PRO A 183 -0.31 17.47 -8.57
C PRO A 183 1.08 17.16 -8.03
N ALA A 184 2.10 17.19 -8.89
CA ALA A 184 3.49 16.85 -8.52
C ALA A 184 4.09 17.72 -7.38
N ARG A 185 3.51 18.89 -7.11
CA ARG A 185 3.88 19.71 -5.95
C ARG A 185 3.40 19.12 -4.62
N ARG A 186 2.30 18.35 -4.64
CA ARG A 186 1.70 17.74 -3.45
C ARG A 186 2.03 16.28 -3.29
N PHE A 187 2.31 15.57 -4.37
CA PHE A 187 2.51 14.13 -4.37
C PHE A 187 3.74 13.74 -5.19
N SER A 188 4.48 12.73 -4.71
CA SER A 188 5.41 11.95 -5.52
C SER A 188 4.73 10.63 -5.86
N VAL A 189 4.71 10.27 -7.13
CA VAL A 189 4.11 9.03 -7.60
C VAL A 189 5.18 8.19 -8.27
N LEU A 190 5.37 6.97 -7.78
CA LEU A 190 6.29 5.97 -8.32
C LEU A 190 5.52 4.75 -8.76
N ARG A 191 5.81 4.23 -9.95
CA ARG A 191 5.34 2.92 -10.39
C ARG A 191 6.50 1.93 -10.36
N TYR A 192 6.31 0.78 -9.70
CA TYR A 192 7.24 -0.33 -9.66
C TYR A 192 6.62 -1.56 -10.31
N GLY A 193 7.33 -2.18 -11.26
CA GLY A 193 6.86 -3.38 -11.96
C GLY A 193 7.90 -3.95 -12.89
N HIS A 194 7.87 -5.26 -13.08
CA HIS A 194 8.78 -5.97 -13.99
C HIS A 194 8.31 -5.80 -15.44
N VAL A 195 9.17 -5.26 -16.32
CA VAL A 195 8.80 -4.95 -17.72
C VAL A 195 8.85 -6.16 -18.65
N ASN A 196 9.57 -7.20 -18.27
CA ASN A 196 9.82 -8.41 -19.07
C ASN A 196 8.98 -9.63 -18.63
N ARG A 197 8.10 -9.48 -17.64
CA ARG A 197 7.20 -10.57 -17.23
C ARG A 197 6.04 -10.70 -18.22
N LEU A 198 5.82 -11.93 -18.68
CA LEU A 198 4.66 -12.29 -19.49
C LEU A 198 3.40 -12.33 -18.61
N ASN A 199 2.21 -12.24 -19.26
CA ASN A 199 0.90 -12.46 -18.61
C ASN A 199 0.48 -11.43 -17.57
N ALA A 200 0.35 -10.16 -17.99
CA ALA A 200 -0.30 -9.12 -17.17
C ALA A 200 0.13 -9.15 -15.68
N ALA A 201 1.45 -9.22 -15.44
CA ALA A 201 2.00 -9.23 -14.09
C ALA A 201 1.53 -8.01 -13.30
N PRO A 202 1.23 -8.14 -12.00
CA PRO A 202 0.84 -7.02 -11.17
C PRO A 202 1.97 -5.99 -11.09
N PHE A 203 1.60 -4.77 -10.75
CA PHE A 203 2.56 -3.70 -10.44
C PHE A 203 2.10 -2.94 -9.19
N ALA A 204 3.02 -2.25 -8.54
CA ALA A 204 2.71 -1.36 -7.42
C ALA A 204 2.81 0.11 -7.86
N VAL A 205 1.92 0.94 -7.32
CA VAL A 205 2.05 2.39 -7.33
C VAL A 205 2.23 2.84 -5.89
N ALA A 206 3.31 3.58 -5.64
CA ALA A 206 3.56 4.21 -4.36
C ALA A 206 3.34 5.73 -4.50
N VAL A 207 2.54 6.29 -3.60
CA VAL A 207 2.26 7.73 -3.58
C VAL A 207 2.66 8.29 -2.22
N GLU A 208 3.60 9.23 -2.22
CA GLU A 208 3.99 9.98 -1.04
C GLU A 208 3.33 11.36 -1.05
N LYS A 209 2.66 11.72 0.05
CA LYS A 209 2.07 13.05 0.23
C LYS A 209 3.12 14.02 0.75
N LYS A 210 3.61 14.87 -0.13
CA LYS A 210 4.66 15.84 0.19
C LYS A 210 4.17 16.94 1.11
N PHE A 211 5.09 17.57 1.82
CA PHE A 211 4.88 18.82 2.47
C PHE A 211 4.59 19.92 1.44
N ALA A 212 3.48 20.63 1.57
CA ALA A 212 3.35 21.91 0.90
C ALA A 212 4.34 22.87 1.60
N LEU A 213 5.49 23.13 0.99
CA LEU A 213 6.30 24.28 1.38
C LEU A 213 5.38 25.49 1.32
N GLN A 214 5.03 26.04 2.48
CA GLN A 214 4.52 27.40 2.53
C GLN A 214 5.60 28.24 1.90
N THR A 215 5.35 28.80 0.73
CA THR A 215 6.15 29.91 0.21
C THR A 215 6.09 30.99 1.28
N MET A 216 7.14 31.10 2.12
CA MET A 216 7.34 32.30 2.88
C MET A 216 7.41 33.40 1.82
N GLY A 217 6.37 34.22 1.79
CA GLY A 217 6.36 35.42 1.00
C GLY A 217 7.53 36.28 1.46
N ILE A 218 8.61 36.27 0.69
CA ILE A 218 9.64 37.27 0.79
C ILE A 218 8.97 38.52 0.26
N GLY A 219 8.30 39.25 1.16
CA GLY A 219 7.83 40.62 0.94
C GLY A 219 9.04 41.52 0.78
N GLY A 220 9.60 41.52 -0.42
CA GLY A 220 10.50 42.61 -0.83
C GLY A 220 9.66 43.89 -0.98
N LYS A 221 9.75 44.81 -0.02
CA LYS A 221 9.30 46.19 -0.25
C LYS A 221 10.14 46.74 -1.39
N PRO A 222 9.55 47.38 -2.41
CA PRO A 222 10.34 48.26 -3.27
C PRO A 222 10.80 49.45 -2.46
N ASN A 223 12.09 49.63 -2.37
CA ASN A 223 12.65 50.89 -1.91
C ASN A 223 12.35 51.95 -2.96
N GLU A 224 11.83 53.07 -2.50
CA GLU A 224 11.74 54.36 -3.18
C GLU A 224 13.11 54.86 -3.64
#